data_e52ea712e2bbe8d97aa95d85208620ab
#
_entry.id   e52ea712e2bbe8d97aa95d85208620ab
#
_cell.length_a   1.000
_cell.length_b   1.000
_cell.length_c   1.000
_cell.angle_alpha   90.00
_cell.angle_beta   90.00
_cell.angle_gamma   90.00
#
_symmetry.space_group_name_H-M   'P 1'
#
loop_
_entity.id
_entity.type
_entity.pdbx_description
1 polymer ?
#
loop_
_entity_poly.entity_id
_entity_poly.type
_entity_poly.pdbx_seq_one_letter_code
_entity_poly.pdbx_strand_id
1 'polypeptide(L)'
;MRTYVALIFWIVSATLRAQIACPCNPQDPETLKERQCALCAEAEKQSAGTVVFFVQDSSPRKPDRWLAIPRQHSPGMHHMDQLPADVRAELWRSAIAKAKELWGENWGIAYNAEKLHSQCHVHIHVGKLIDGVEWGEFKVVDGPEQIPLPGPDGLWIHPVNGKLHVHIGEQVAETVLLR
;
A
#
# COMPACT_ATOMS: atom_id res chain seq x y z
N MET A 1 -61.24 2.18 21.45
CA MET A 1 -59.87 1.64 21.36
C MET A 1 -59.15 2.39 20.25
N ARG A 2 -58.16 3.20 20.59
CA ARG A 2 -57.32 3.93 19.62
C ARG A 2 -55.99 3.23 19.52
N THR A 3 -55.73 2.63 18.37
CA THR A 3 -54.47 1.92 18.06
C THR A 3 -53.44 2.93 17.59
N TYR A 4 -52.36 3.14 18.35
CA TYR A 4 -51.22 3.94 17.96
C TYR A 4 -50.24 3.04 17.21
N VAL A 5 -50.03 3.32 15.92
CA VAL A 5 -48.98 2.70 15.12
C VAL A 5 -47.69 3.52 15.32
N ALA A 6 -46.71 2.95 16.02
CA ALA A 6 -45.41 3.54 16.19
C ALA A 6 -44.55 3.25 14.94
N LEU A 7 -44.28 4.27 14.14
CA LEU A 7 -43.32 4.21 13.05
C LEU A 7 -41.90 4.32 13.61
N ILE A 8 -41.19 3.21 13.64
CA ILE A 8 -39.76 3.17 13.99
C ILE A 8 -38.95 3.55 12.74
N PHE A 9 -38.41 4.77 12.73
CA PHE A 9 -37.45 5.19 11.72
C PHE A 9 -36.07 4.59 12.04
N TRP A 10 -35.63 3.64 11.22
CA TRP A 10 -34.23 3.18 11.22
C TRP A 10 -33.37 4.22 10.53
N ILE A 11 -32.63 5.00 11.32
CA ILE A 11 -31.57 5.88 10.79
C ILE A 11 -30.36 4.99 10.47
N VAL A 12 -30.21 4.61 9.23
CA VAL A 12 -28.97 3.98 8.73
C VAL A 12 -27.92 5.08 8.64
N SER A 13 -27.10 5.20 9.67
CA SER A 13 -25.91 6.05 9.64
C SER A 13 -24.89 5.44 8.70
N ALA A 14 -24.96 5.80 7.42
CA ALA A 14 -23.89 5.53 6.48
C ALA A 14 -22.67 6.37 6.90
N THR A 15 -21.68 5.76 7.55
CA THR A 15 -20.38 6.37 7.75
C THR A 15 -19.67 6.43 6.40
N LEU A 16 -19.87 7.51 5.64
CA LEU A 16 -19.02 7.86 4.52
C LEU A 16 -17.61 8.10 5.09
N ARG A 17 -16.75 7.11 5.00
CA ARG A 17 -15.32 7.35 5.15
C ARG A 17 -14.88 8.09 3.90
N ALA A 18 -14.68 9.38 4.02
CA ALA A 18 -14.18 10.20 2.95
C ALA A 18 -12.78 9.69 2.55
N GLN A 19 -12.65 9.27 1.29
CA GLN A 19 -11.35 9.05 0.68
C GLN A 19 -10.56 10.34 0.76
N ILE A 20 -9.25 10.27 1.06
CA ILE A 20 -8.43 11.48 1.14
C ILE A 20 -8.46 12.23 -0.20
N ALA A 21 -8.60 13.55 -0.13
CA ALA A 21 -8.43 14.38 -1.33
C ALA A 21 -6.95 14.40 -1.70
N CYS A 22 -6.64 14.15 -2.97
CA CYS A 22 -5.28 14.10 -3.48
C CYS A 22 -5.02 15.27 -4.45
N PRO A 23 -4.67 16.45 -3.94
CA PRO A 23 -4.43 17.64 -4.76
C PRO A 23 -3.03 17.66 -5.41
N CYS A 24 -2.18 16.66 -5.12
CA CYS A 24 -0.77 16.63 -5.44
C CYS A 24 -0.52 16.82 -6.94
N ASN A 25 0.03 17.99 -7.32
CA ASN A 25 0.33 18.36 -8.69
C ASN A 25 1.77 18.84 -8.80
N PRO A 26 2.66 18.11 -9.53
CA PRO A 26 4.04 18.55 -9.73
C PRO A 26 4.21 19.91 -10.39
N GLN A 27 3.23 20.35 -11.19
CA GLN A 27 3.23 21.68 -11.82
C GLN A 27 2.83 22.80 -10.85
N ASP A 28 2.26 22.44 -9.69
CA ASP A 28 1.95 23.37 -8.60
C ASP A 28 2.62 22.90 -7.30
N PRO A 29 3.88 23.32 -7.04
CA PRO A 29 4.66 22.85 -5.89
C PRO A 29 4.03 23.14 -4.52
N GLU A 30 3.10 24.09 -4.42
CA GLU A 30 2.41 24.37 -3.17
C GLU A 30 1.54 23.18 -2.73
N THR A 31 0.95 22.46 -3.69
CA THR A 31 0.14 21.27 -3.43
C THR A 31 0.98 20.12 -2.85
N LEU A 32 2.29 20.07 -3.15
CA LEU A 32 3.20 19.05 -2.64
C LEU A 32 3.58 19.26 -1.16
N LYS A 33 3.25 20.41 -0.57
CA LYS A 33 3.46 20.69 0.86
C LYS A 33 2.39 20.06 1.75
N GLU A 34 1.29 19.64 1.16
CA GLU A 34 0.22 18.95 1.88
C GLU A 34 0.72 17.62 2.45
N ARG A 35 0.28 17.29 3.69
CA ARG A 35 0.74 16.09 4.39
C ARG A 35 0.54 14.80 3.58
N GLN A 36 -0.59 14.65 2.90
CA GLN A 36 -0.90 13.49 2.07
C GLN A 36 -0.08 13.42 0.77
N CYS A 37 0.59 14.48 0.39
CA CYS A 37 1.45 14.59 -0.79
C CYS A 37 2.94 14.41 -0.47
N ALA A 38 3.30 14.03 0.75
CA ALA A 38 4.71 13.92 1.15
C ALA A 38 5.51 12.93 0.28
N LEU A 39 4.92 11.78 -0.06
CA LEU A 39 5.57 10.81 -0.95
C LEU A 39 5.63 11.29 -2.41
N CYS A 40 4.67 12.09 -2.85
CA CYS A 40 4.71 12.76 -4.15
C CYS A 40 5.88 13.75 -4.19
N ALA A 41 6.07 14.54 -3.14
CA ALA A 41 7.20 15.46 -3.02
C ALA A 41 8.56 14.73 -3.02
N GLU A 42 8.66 13.55 -2.40
CA GLU A 42 9.87 12.72 -2.45
C GLU A 42 10.12 12.15 -3.86
N ALA A 43 9.06 11.78 -4.60
CA ALA A 43 9.18 11.30 -5.97
C ALA A 43 9.74 12.37 -6.91
N GLU A 44 9.36 13.64 -6.74
CA GLU A 44 9.87 14.77 -7.55
C GLU A 44 11.36 15.07 -7.31
N LYS A 45 11.91 14.65 -6.18
CA LYS A 45 13.35 14.82 -5.89
C LYS A 45 14.21 13.77 -6.61
N GLN A 46 13.60 12.69 -7.12
CA GLN A 46 14.33 11.60 -7.76
C GLN A 46 14.74 11.96 -9.19
N SER A 47 15.87 11.41 -9.65
CA SER A 47 16.31 11.59 -11.04
C SER A 47 15.32 11.00 -12.04
N ALA A 48 15.28 11.54 -13.26
CA ALA A 48 14.37 11.09 -14.31
C ALA A 48 14.49 9.60 -14.68
N GLY A 49 15.69 9.01 -14.49
CA GLY A 49 15.94 7.60 -14.76
C GLY A 49 15.57 6.64 -13.63
N THR A 50 15.15 7.16 -12.47
CA THR A 50 14.72 6.33 -11.35
C THR A 50 13.36 5.72 -11.65
N VAL A 51 13.22 4.40 -11.54
CA VAL A 51 11.91 3.74 -11.66
C VAL A 51 11.27 3.56 -10.29
N VAL A 52 12.05 3.07 -9.32
CA VAL A 52 11.63 2.83 -7.93
C VAL A 52 12.67 3.40 -6.99
N PHE A 53 12.23 3.99 -5.90
CA PHE A 53 13.10 4.49 -4.83
C PHE A 53 12.55 4.06 -3.46
N PHE A 54 13.36 4.22 -2.43
CA PHE A 54 13.01 3.80 -1.07
C PHE A 54 13.10 4.97 -0.10
N VAL A 55 12.12 5.03 0.80
CA VAL A 55 12.10 5.96 1.93
C VAL A 55 11.92 5.15 3.21
N GLN A 56 12.70 5.43 4.25
CA GLN A 56 12.45 4.83 5.55
C GLN A 56 11.15 5.39 6.14
N ASP A 57 10.32 4.53 6.75
CA ASP A 57 9.09 4.97 7.39
C ASP A 57 9.41 5.99 8.49
N SER A 58 8.83 7.17 8.41
CA SER A 58 9.09 8.26 9.35
C SER A 58 8.48 8.04 10.74
N SER A 59 7.67 7.00 10.90
CA SER A 59 7.04 6.68 12.18
C SER A 59 8.07 6.16 13.20
N PRO A 60 8.26 6.82 14.35
CA PRO A 60 9.19 6.33 15.37
C PRO A 60 8.77 4.99 15.98
N ARG A 61 7.54 4.54 15.70
CA ARG A 61 7.04 3.22 16.10
C ARG A 61 7.35 2.11 15.09
N LYS A 62 7.99 2.46 13.97
CA LYS A 62 8.30 1.55 12.85
C LYS A 62 9.72 1.79 12.33
N PRO A 63 10.75 1.76 13.20
CA PRO A 63 12.11 2.22 12.86
C PRO A 63 12.76 1.40 11.75
N ASP A 64 12.37 0.15 11.59
CA ASP A 64 12.98 -0.78 10.62
C ASP A 64 12.15 -0.95 9.34
N ARG A 65 11.10 -0.14 9.17
CA ARG A 65 10.26 -0.22 7.98
C ARG A 65 10.71 0.72 6.88
N TRP A 66 10.52 0.24 5.66
CA TRP A 66 10.78 0.99 4.44
C TRP A 66 9.52 1.07 3.59
N LEU A 67 9.47 2.08 2.75
CA LEU A 67 8.47 2.24 1.72
C LEU A 67 9.16 2.12 0.37
N ALA A 68 8.69 1.22 -0.49
CA ALA A 68 9.07 1.16 -1.90
C ALA A 68 8.04 1.99 -2.69
N ILE A 69 8.53 2.91 -3.51
CA ILE A 69 7.72 3.95 -4.13
C ILE A 69 8.13 4.04 -5.60
N PRO A 70 7.19 3.97 -6.58
CA PRO A 70 7.51 4.27 -7.96
C PRO A 70 7.80 5.76 -8.10
N ARG A 71 8.80 6.12 -8.91
CA ARG A 71 9.03 7.55 -9.20
C ARG A 71 7.90 8.13 -10.03
N GLN A 72 7.30 7.31 -10.90
CA GLN A 72 6.23 7.78 -11.77
C GLN A 72 5.06 8.29 -10.93
N HIS A 73 4.71 9.55 -11.15
CA HIS A 73 3.70 10.27 -10.44
C HIS A 73 2.95 11.16 -11.44
N SER A 74 1.64 11.07 -11.42
CA SER A 74 0.76 11.91 -12.25
C SER A 74 -0.50 12.25 -11.45
N PRO A 75 -1.08 13.43 -11.63
CA PRO A 75 -2.36 13.76 -11.02
C PRO A 75 -3.39 12.66 -11.30
N GLY A 76 -4.04 12.16 -10.26
CA GLY A 76 -5.01 11.07 -10.36
C GLY A 76 -4.44 9.64 -10.37
N MET A 77 -3.11 9.46 -10.34
CA MET A 77 -2.48 8.14 -10.25
C MET A 77 -2.14 7.82 -8.78
N HIS A 78 -3.12 7.26 -8.08
CA HIS A 78 -3.02 7.02 -6.63
C HIS A 78 -3.11 5.54 -6.25
N HIS A 79 -3.45 4.66 -7.20
CA HIS A 79 -3.74 3.25 -6.98
C HIS A 79 -2.82 2.36 -7.82
N MET A 80 -2.61 1.13 -7.32
CA MET A 80 -1.69 0.17 -7.92
C MET A 80 -2.10 -0.22 -9.36
N ASP A 81 -3.38 -0.31 -9.65
CA ASP A 81 -3.93 -0.65 -10.97
C ASP A 81 -3.74 0.45 -12.02
N GLN A 82 -3.51 1.68 -11.58
CA GLN A 82 -3.24 2.83 -12.46
C GLN A 82 -1.78 2.91 -12.92
N LEU A 83 -0.88 2.17 -12.26
CA LEU A 83 0.52 2.08 -12.70
C LEU A 83 0.63 1.25 -14.00
N PRO A 84 1.50 1.66 -14.95
CA PRO A 84 1.91 0.81 -16.05
C PRO A 84 2.39 -0.57 -15.56
N ALA A 85 2.12 -1.62 -16.34
CA ALA A 85 2.40 -2.99 -15.93
C ALA A 85 3.89 -3.24 -15.65
N ASP A 86 4.76 -2.65 -16.44
CA ASP A 86 6.22 -2.71 -16.29
C ASP A 86 6.70 -1.99 -15.02
N VAL A 87 6.18 -0.80 -14.74
CA VAL A 87 6.47 -0.04 -13.51
C VAL A 87 6.00 -0.81 -12.28
N ARG A 88 4.81 -1.40 -12.35
CA ARG A 88 4.26 -2.21 -11.26
C ARG A 88 5.09 -3.47 -10.99
N ALA A 89 5.51 -4.18 -12.05
CA ALA A 89 6.38 -5.34 -11.92
C ALA A 89 7.74 -4.96 -11.31
N GLU A 90 8.31 -3.83 -11.74
CA GLU A 90 9.55 -3.33 -11.17
C GLU A 90 9.41 -2.90 -9.71
N LEU A 91 8.27 -2.32 -9.34
CA LEU A 91 7.97 -1.94 -7.95
C LEU A 91 7.97 -3.18 -7.04
N TRP A 92 7.28 -4.26 -7.44
CA TRP A 92 7.28 -5.51 -6.69
C TRP A 92 8.67 -6.14 -6.64
N ARG A 93 9.38 -6.21 -7.76
CA ARG A 93 10.73 -6.77 -7.84
C ARG A 93 11.72 -6.04 -6.93
N SER A 94 11.70 -4.71 -6.99
CA SER A 94 12.56 -3.85 -6.15
C SER A 94 12.20 -3.99 -4.67
N ALA A 95 10.91 -4.02 -4.30
CA ALA A 95 10.48 -4.21 -2.92
C ALA A 95 10.94 -5.56 -2.35
N ILE A 96 10.79 -6.65 -3.12
CA ILE A 96 11.26 -7.98 -2.74
C ILE A 96 12.79 -8.03 -2.60
N ALA A 97 13.53 -7.43 -3.55
CA ALA A 97 14.99 -7.38 -3.49
C ALA A 97 15.46 -6.65 -2.23
N LYS A 98 14.87 -5.49 -1.92
CA LYS A 98 15.19 -4.72 -0.71
C LYS A 98 14.84 -5.48 0.56
N ALA A 99 13.71 -6.16 0.60
CA ALA A 99 13.29 -6.97 1.74
C ALA A 99 14.27 -8.13 2.00
N LYS A 100 14.69 -8.85 0.96
CA LYS A 100 15.69 -9.92 1.05
C LYS A 100 17.06 -9.41 1.50
N GLU A 101 17.49 -8.26 1.00
CA GLU A 101 18.75 -7.61 1.41
C GLU A 101 18.78 -7.37 2.93
N LEU A 102 17.65 -6.88 3.49
CA LEU A 102 17.60 -6.47 4.89
C LEU A 102 17.31 -7.61 5.87
N TRP A 103 16.51 -8.60 5.48
CA TRP A 103 16.00 -9.63 6.44
C TRP A 103 16.17 -11.08 5.95
N GLY A 104 16.91 -11.34 4.89
CA GLY A 104 17.10 -12.70 4.36
C GLY A 104 15.80 -13.33 3.91
N GLU A 105 15.37 -14.42 4.56
CA GLU A 105 14.09 -15.09 4.26
C GLU A 105 12.95 -14.67 5.21
N ASN A 106 13.21 -13.81 6.21
CA ASN A 106 12.20 -13.39 7.18
C ASN A 106 11.66 -11.98 6.86
N TRP A 107 11.14 -11.81 5.67
CA TRP A 107 10.60 -10.54 5.19
C TRP A 107 9.12 -10.64 4.81
N GLY A 108 8.46 -9.50 4.86
CA GLY A 108 7.14 -9.29 4.29
C GLY A 108 7.07 -7.97 3.54
N ILE A 109 6.20 -7.90 2.56
CA ILE A 109 5.81 -6.67 1.89
C ILE A 109 4.29 -6.55 1.89
N ALA A 110 3.78 -5.34 2.00
CA ALA A 110 2.35 -5.10 2.18
C ALA A 110 1.88 -3.85 1.43
N TYR A 111 0.75 -3.97 0.76
CA TYR A 111 0.00 -2.88 0.17
C TYR A 111 -1.35 -2.79 0.88
N ASN A 112 -1.60 -1.73 1.61
CA ASN A 112 -2.85 -1.52 2.33
C ASN A 112 -4.03 -1.29 1.37
N ALA A 113 -5.24 -1.56 1.84
CA ALA A 113 -6.46 -1.23 1.10
C ALA A 113 -6.54 0.27 0.78
N GLU A 114 -7.01 0.62 -0.41
CA GLU A 114 -7.05 2.00 -0.93
C GLU A 114 -7.71 2.99 0.03
N LYS A 115 -8.81 2.58 0.65
CA LYS A 115 -9.56 3.40 1.64
C LYS A 115 -8.78 3.71 2.92
N LEU A 116 -7.63 3.07 3.13
CA LEU A 116 -6.77 3.26 4.31
C LEU A 116 -5.49 4.02 3.98
N HIS A 117 -5.29 4.39 2.73
CA HIS A 117 -4.15 5.20 2.35
C HIS A 117 -4.23 6.58 3.02
N SER A 118 -3.13 6.97 3.64
CA SER A 118 -2.92 8.32 4.19
C SER A 118 -2.02 9.18 3.30
N GLN A 119 -1.47 8.59 2.24
CA GLN A 119 -0.62 9.22 1.24
C GLN A 119 -1.24 9.03 -0.15
N CYS A 120 -1.12 10.06 -0.97
CA CYS A 120 -1.65 10.06 -2.33
C CYS A 120 -0.78 9.32 -3.34
N HIS A 121 0.43 8.95 -2.98
CA HIS A 121 1.32 8.21 -3.85
C HIS A 121 1.25 6.70 -3.58
N VAL A 122 1.24 5.90 -4.64
CA VAL A 122 1.36 4.44 -4.52
C VAL A 122 2.64 4.10 -3.76
N HIS A 123 2.54 3.25 -2.76
CA HIS A 123 3.68 2.77 -1.99
C HIS A 123 3.43 1.39 -1.42
N ILE A 124 4.50 0.64 -1.26
CA ILE A 124 4.51 -0.69 -0.65
C ILE A 124 5.30 -0.60 0.66
N HIS A 125 4.73 -1.09 1.74
CA HIS A 125 5.45 -1.26 3.01
C HIS A 125 6.37 -2.48 2.92
N VAL A 126 7.62 -2.31 3.31
CA VAL A 126 8.66 -3.33 3.30
C VAL A 126 9.18 -3.48 4.72
N GLY A 127 9.15 -4.69 5.26
CA GLY A 127 9.51 -4.91 6.66
C GLY A 127 9.85 -6.35 6.98
N LYS A 128 10.32 -6.58 8.22
CA LYS A 128 10.46 -7.92 8.75
C LYS A 128 9.07 -8.50 9.03
N LEU A 129 8.85 -9.75 8.64
CA LEU A 129 7.59 -10.45 8.92
C LEU A 129 7.47 -10.76 10.41
N ILE A 130 6.27 -10.70 10.96
CA ILE A 130 5.98 -11.23 12.30
C ILE A 130 6.08 -12.74 12.25
N ASP A 131 6.79 -13.34 13.20
CA ASP A 131 6.99 -14.79 13.24
C ASP A 131 5.66 -15.54 13.35
N GLY A 132 5.49 -16.58 12.54
CA GLY A 132 4.31 -17.45 12.54
C GLY A 132 3.06 -16.83 11.91
N VAL A 133 3.19 -15.69 11.23
CA VAL A 133 2.09 -15.10 10.47
C VAL A 133 1.87 -15.89 9.20
N GLU A 134 0.72 -16.58 9.14
CA GLU A 134 0.21 -17.27 7.95
C GLU A 134 -1.30 -17.40 8.13
N TRP A 135 -2.08 -16.42 7.75
CA TRP A 135 -3.53 -16.46 7.85
C TRP A 135 -4.23 -16.06 6.56
N GLY A 136 -5.48 -16.49 6.44
CA GLY A 136 -6.34 -16.20 5.31
C GLY A 136 -6.03 -17.07 4.09
N GLU A 137 -6.74 -16.80 3.01
CA GLU A 137 -6.47 -17.45 1.73
C GLU A 137 -5.28 -16.79 1.03
N PHE A 138 -4.48 -17.59 0.36
CA PHE A 138 -3.35 -17.09 -0.41
C PHE A 138 -3.22 -17.79 -1.76
N LYS A 139 -2.54 -17.12 -2.67
CA LYS A 139 -2.08 -17.69 -3.94
C LYS A 139 -0.58 -17.90 -3.88
N VAL A 140 -0.11 -19.04 -4.37
CA VAL A 140 1.31 -19.31 -4.55
C VAL A 140 1.72 -18.87 -5.94
N VAL A 141 2.76 -18.02 -6.02
CA VAL A 141 3.31 -17.55 -7.30
C VAL A 141 4.82 -17.73 -7.33
N ASP A 142 5.39 -17.83 -8.54
CA ASP A 142 6.84 -18.08 -8.72
C ASP A 142 7.67 -16.80 -8.68
N GLY A 143 7.06 -15.66 -8.97
CA GLY A 143 7.79 -14.40 -9.05
C GLY A 143 6.89 -13.16 -9.07
N PRO A 144 7.51 -11.98 -9.02
CA PRO A 144 6.83 -10.69 -8.89
C PRO A 144 5.87 -10.38 -10.06
N GLU A 145 6.14 -10.92 -11.24
CA GLU A 145 5.31 -10.72 -12.45
C GLU A 145 3.93 -11.39 -12.34
N GLN A 146 3.81 -12.40 -11.46
CA GLN A 146 2.59 -13.16 -11.23
C GLN A 146 1.76 -12.63 -10.05
N ILE A 147 2.26 -11.60 -9.35
CA ILE A 147 1.52 -10.97 -8.25
C ILE A 147 0.25 -10.33 -8.83
N PRO A 148 -0.94 -10.74 -8.36
CA PRO A 148 -2.19 -10.18 -8.88
C PRO A 148 -2.35 -8.71 -8.48
N LEU A 149 -3.23 -8.01 -9.20
CA LEU A 149 -3.67 -6.69 -8.78
C LEU A 149 -4.44 -6.81 -7.45
N PRO A 150 -4.16 -5.94 -6.47
CA PRO A 150 -4.84 -6.00 -5.17
C PRO A 150 -6.32 -5.61 -5.24
N GLY A 151 -6.76 -4.93 -6.33
CA GLY A 151 -8.07 -4.30 -6.38
C GLY A 151 -8.20 -3.22 -5.29
N PRO A 152 -9.42 -2.93 -4.79
CA PRO A 152 -9.63 -1.95 -3.74
C PRO A 152 -9.17 -2.44 -2.36
N ASP A 153 -8.93 -3.74 -2.22
CA ASP A 153 -8.46 -4.36 -0.99
C ASP A 153 -6.93 -4.42 -0.97
N GLY A 154 -6.38 -4.56 0.23
CA GLY A 154 -4.95 -4.72 0.41
C GLY A 154 -4.47 -6.13 0.08
N LEU A 155 -3.16 -6.28 -0.05
CA LEU A 155 -2.48 -7.57 -0.10
C LEU A 155 -1.17 -7.53 0.68
N TRP A 156 -0.70 -8.70 1.11
CA TRP A 156 0.64 -8.86 1.65
C TRP A 156 1.29 -10.14 1.11
N ILE A 157 2.61 -10.15 1.11
CA ILE A 157 3.42 -11.19 0.46
C ILE A 157 4.59 -11.54 1.36
N HIS A 158 4.92 -12.81 1.42
CA HIS A 158 6.12 -13.32 2.07
C HIS A 158 6.67 -14.56 1.34
N PRO A 159 7.94 -14.94 1.57
CA PRO A 159 8.54 -16.10 0.95
C PRO A 159 8.20 -17.39 1.71
N VAL A 160 7.92 -18.46 0.98
CA VAL A 160 7.82 -19.82 1.52
C VAL A 160 8.44 -20.80 0.54
N ASN A 161 9.49 -21.51 0.95
CA ASN A 161 10.14 -22.56 0.13
C ASN A 161 10.50 -22.09 -1.29
N GLY A 162 11.02 -20.85 -1.40
CA GLY A 162 11.44 -20.28 -2.70
C GLY A 162 10.29 -19.77 -3.58
N LYS A 163 9.03 -19.84 -3.11
CA LYS A 163 7.85 -19.26 -3.75
C LYS A 163 7.39 -18.03 -2.97
N LEU A 164 6.43 -17.31 -3.54
CA LEU A 164 5.76 -16.19 -2.88
C LEU A 164 4.32 -16.60 -2.51
N HIS A 165 3.97 -16.45 -1.24
CA HIS A 165 2.59 -16.54 -0.79
C HIS A 165 1.99 -15.13 -0.82
N VAL A 166 0.93 -14.96 -1.60
CA VAL A 166 0.24 -13.68 -1.82
C VAL A 166 -1.14 -13.75 -1.20
N HIS A 167 -1.32 -13.08 -0.08
CA HIS A 167 -2.58 -12.97 0.65
C HIS A 167 -3.35 -11.74 0.17
N ILE A 168 -4.62 -11.90 -0.18
CA ILE A 168 -5.47 -10.85 -0.76
C ILE A 168 -6.67 -10.62 0.16
N GLY A 169 -7.18 -9.40 0.19
CA GLY A 169 -8.38 -9.04 0.95
C GLY A 169 -8.11 -8.41 2.32
N GLU A 170 -6.83 -8.27 2.70
CA GLU A 170 -6.45 -7.65 3.97
C GLU A 170 -6.53 -6.13 3.92
N GLN A 171 -7.39 -5.54 4.77
CA GLN A 171 -7.59 -4.10 4.80
C GLN A 171 -6.34 -3.34 5.27
N VAL A 172 -5.71 -3.78 6.36
CA VAL A 172 -4.50 -3.19 6.94
C VAL A 172 -3.35 -4.18 6.79
N ALA A 173 -2.97 -4.45 5.55
CA ALA A 173 -1.99 -5.48 5.20
C ALA A 173 -0.63 -5.29 5.91
N GLU A 174 -0.21 -4.05 6.17
CA GLU A 174 1.05 -3.76 6.88
C GLU A 174 1.10 -4.27 8.33
N THR A 175 0.00 -4.73 8.91
CA THR A 175 -0.02 -5.25 10.30
C THR A 175 0.73 -6.56 10.47
N VAL A 176 1.01 -7.28 9.39
CA VAL A 176 1.84 -8.49 9.39
C VAL A 176 3.33 -8.21 9.55
N LEU A 177 3.74 -6.95 9.45
CA LEU A 177 5.12 -6.52 9.56
C LEU A 177 5.44 -6.06 10.98
N LEU A 178 6.63 -6.40 11.48
CA LEU A 178 7.11 -5.90 12.77
C LEU A 178 7.10 -4.36 12.79
N ARG A 179 6.78 -3.82 13.97
CA ARG A 179 6.81 -2.39 14.24
C ARG A 179 8.20 -1.94 14.64
#